data_d5d4d934b78b030e9cc010da6372ae8a
#
_entry.id   d5d4d934b78b030e9cc010da6372ae8a
#
_cell.length_a   1.000
_cell.length_b   1.000
_cell.length_c   1.000
_cell.angle_alpha   90.00
_cell.angle_beta   90.00
_cell.angle_gamma   90.00
#
_symmetry.space_group_name_H-M   'P 1'
#
loop_
_entity.id
_entity.type
_entity.pdbx_description
1 polymer ?
#
loop_
_entity_poly.entity_id
_entity_poly.type
_entity_poly.pdbx_seq_one_letter_code
_entity_poly.pdbx_strand_id
1 'polypeptide(L)'
;VFEDAQRHAPAIIFIDEIDAIAPKREEMGGEKQVERRVVAQLLALLDGLESRGQVIVIGATNIPNTLDPALRRPGRFDREISIPIPDKNGRLQILEIHTRGMPLAEDAHPHTKDFGVGVNLEKLAEITHGFVGADLAALCREAAMCALRKILPKIDFEMADIPYETLLKLEVTMDNFLE
;
A
#
# COMPACT_ATOMS: atom_id res chain seq x y z
N VAL A 1 1.44 9.25 -23.65
CA VAL A 1 0.96 8.07 -22.89
C VAL A 1 -0.19 7.38 -23.63
N PHE A 2 -1.35 8.04 -23.89
CA PHE A 2 -2.50 7.39 -24.56
C PHE A 2 -2.16 6.93 -25.98
N GLU A 3 -1.52 7.75 -26.79
CA GLU A 3 -1.07 7.38 -28.14
C GLU A 3 -0.02 6.27 -28.12
N ASP A 4 0.88 6.28 -27.13
CA ASP A 4 1.89 5.23 -26.99
C ASP A 4 1.26 3.90 -26.58
N ALA A 5 0.28 3.92 -25.68
CA ALA A 5 -0.48 2.74 -25.29
C ALA A 5 -1.25 2.16 -26.49
N GLN A 6 -1.81 3.00 -27.37
CA GLN A 6 -2.47 2.55 -28.58
C GLN A 6 -1.49 1.92 -29.59
N ARG A 7 -0.28 2.48 -29.72
CA ARG A 7 0.77 1.94 -30.61
C ARG A 7 1.32 0.61 -30.13
N HIS A 8 1.33 0.39 -28.81
CA HIS A 8 1.89 -0.81 -28.18
C HIS A 8 0.79 -1.70 -27.56
N ALA A 9 -0.44 -1.63 -28.10
CA ALA A 9 -1.52 -2.50 -27.64
C ALA A 9 -1.16 -3.99 -27.83
N PRO A 10 -1.54 -4.88 -26.89
CA PRO A 10 -2.35 -4.64 -25.68
C PRO A 10 -1.60 -3.88 -24.58
N ALA A 11 -2.23 -2.88 -23.97
CA ALA A 11 -1.60 -2.03 -22.96
C ALA A 11 -2.58 -1.68 -21.82
N ILE A 12 -2.01 -1.37 -20.66
CA ILE A 12 -2.75 -0.87 -19.48
C ILE A 12 -2.23 0.52 -19.13
N ILE A 13 -3.13 1.49 -19.00
CA ILE A 13 -2.83 2.82 -18.47
C ILE A 13 -3.33 2.85 -17.03
N PHE A 14 -2.45 3.11 -16.07
CA PHE A 14 -2.81 3.30 -14.68
C PHE A 14 -2.70 4.78 -14.32
N ILE A 15 -3.77 5.34 -13.74
CA ILE A 15 -3.84 6.73 -13.30
C ILE A 15 -4.13 6.73 -11.80
N ASP A 16 -3.13 7.09 -11.00
CA ASP A 16 -3.31 7.24 -9.56
C ASP A 16 -3.85 8.62 -9.21
N GLU A 17 -4.57 8.73 -8.08
CA GLU A 17 -5.17 9.97 -7.59
C GLU A 17 -5.97 10.72 -8.68
N ILE A 18 -6.80 10.01 -9.41
CA ILE A 18 -7.54 10.57 -10.54
C ILE A 18 -8.47 11.73 -10.15
N ASP A 19 -8.89 11.80 -8.89
CA ASP A 19 -9.65 12.89 -8.31
C ASP A 19 -8.88 14.22 -8.30
N ALA A 20 -7.57 14.20 -8.18
CA ALA A 20 -6.72 15.40 -8.30
C ALA A 20 -6.70 15.96 -9.74
N ILE A 21 -6.87 15.07 -10.74
CA ILE A 21 -6.86 15.46 -12.16
C ILE A 21 -8.24 15.84 -12.66
N ALA A 22 -9.28 15.21 -12.13
CA ALA A 22 -10.64 15.30 -12.65
C ALA A 22 -11.73 15.52 -11.58
N PRO A 23 -11.63 16.59 -10.77
CA PRO A 23 -12.64 16.93 -9.77
C PRO A 23 -13.97 17.37 -10.41
N LYS A 24 -15.06 17.33 -9.63
CA LYS A 24 -16.38 17.82 -10.06
C LYS A 24 -16.34 19.26 -10.52
N ARG A 25 -17.02 19.56 -11.62
CA ARG A 25 -17.09 20.91 -12.20
C ARG A 25 -17.71 21.95 -11.28
N GLU A 26 -18.59 21.54 -10.38
CA GLU A 26 -19.29 22.42 -9.43
C GLU A 26 -18.38 22.96 -8.33
N GLU A 27 -17.33 22.21 -7.98
CA GLU A 27 -16.33 22.58 -6.98
C GLU A 27 -15.22 23.49 -7.56
N MET A 28 -15.23 23.71 -8.87
CA MET A 28 -14.28 24.53 -9.59
C MET A 28 -14.72 25.99 -9.64
N GLY A 29 -14.21 26.84 -8.75
CA GLY A 29 -14.37 28.31 -8.83
C GLY A 29 -13.71 28.91 -10.09
N GLY A 30 -14.03 30.19 -10.38
CA GLY A 30 -13.71 30.86 -11.65
C GLY A 30 -12.26 30.85 -12.17
N GLU A 31 -11.27 30.55 -11.35
CA GLU A 31 -9.83 30.51 -11.74
C GLU A 31 -9.36 29.17 -12.35
N LYS A 32 -10.21 28.11 -12.31
CA LYS A 32 -9.79 26.75 -12.68
C LYS A 32 -10.15 26.35 -14.12
N GLN A 33 -10.01 27.26 -15.06
CA GLN A 33 -10.26 26.99 -16.49
C GLN A 33 -9.33 25.93 -17.07
N VAL A 34 -8.12 25.81 -16.53
CA VAL A 34 -7.13 24.82 -16.95
C VAL A 34 -7.58 23.40 -16.56
N GLU A 35 -8.05 23.22 -15.33
CA GLU A 35 -8.53 21.91 -14.85
C GLU A 35 -9.74 21.42 -15.69
N ARG A 36 -10.67 22.31 -16.03
CA ARG A 36 -11.80 21.97 -16.92
C ARG A 36 -11.34 21.48 -18.30
N ARG A 37 -10.25 22.05 -18.83
CA ARG A 37 -9.66 21.61 -20.09
C ARG A 37 -9.02 20.24 -19.96
N VAL A 38 -8.32 19.96 -18.85
CA VAL A 38 -7.72 18.67 -18.57
C VAL A 38 -8.80 17.57 -18.49
N VAL A 39 -9.88 17.81 -17.76
CA VAL A 39 -11.02 16.88 -17.69
C VAL A 39 -11.63 16.63 -19.07
N ALA A 40 -11.87 17.70 -19.84
CA ALA A 40 -12.44 17.58 -21.18
C ALA A 40 -11.50 16.79 -22.12
N GLN A 41 -10.19 17.00 -22.02
CA GLN A 41 -9.21 16.27 -22.80
C GLN A 41 -9.14 14.79 -22.39
N LEU A 42 -9.19 14.49 -21.08
CA LEU A 42 -9.23 13.12 -20.58
C LEU A 42 -10.46 12.37 -21.09
N LEU A 43 -11.64 13.02 -21.05
CA LEU A 43 -12.87 12.46 -21.59
C LEU A 43 -12.75 12.14 -23.09
N ALA A 44 -12.19 13.07 -23.87
CA ALA A 44 -11.97 12.87 -25.31
C ALA A 44 -10.99 11.73 -25.60
N LEU A 45 -9.95 11.58 -24.76
CA LEU A 45 -8.98 10.49 -24.90
C LEU A 45 -9.61 9.14 -24.56
N LEU A 46 -10.43 9.04 -23.52
CA LEU A 46 -11.15 7.82 -23.14
C LEU A 46 -12.14 7.40 -24.27
N ASP A 47 -12.94 8.33 -24.77
CA ASP A 47 -13.87 8.09 -25.87
C ASP A 47 -13.14 7.63 -27.15
N GLY A 48 -11.91 8.11 -27.35
CA GLY A 48 -11.06 7.69 -28.47
C GLY A 48 -10.52 6.28 -28.37
N LEU A 49 -10.48 5.69 -27.17
CA LEU A 49 -9.98 4.33 -26.95
C LEU A 49 -11.01 3.25 -27.32
N GLU A 50 -12.31 3.51 -27.13
CA GLU A 50 -13.37 2.52 -27.42
C GLU A 50 -13.33 1.99 -28.87
N SER A 51 -12.88 2.80 -29.81
CA SER A 51 -12.88 2.46 -31.23
C SER A 51 -11.57 1.80 -31.71
N ARG A 52 -10.52 1.72 -30.94
CA ARG A 52 -9.15 1.46 -31.45
C ARG A 52 -8.33 0.39 -30.74
N GLY A 53 -8.88 -0.43 -29.87
CA GLY A 53 -8.07 -1.56 -29.50
C GLY A 53 -8.01 -1.95 -28.03
N GLN A 54 -7.11 -2.86 -27.74
CA GLN A 54 -6.92 -3.55 -26.47
C GLN A 54 -6.15 -2.68 -25.45
N VAL A 55 -6.68 -1.49 -25.13
CA VAL A 55 -6.12 -0.63 -24.09
C VAL A 55 -7.12 -0.54 -22.94
N ILE A 56 -6.67 -0.93 -21.76
CA ILE A 56 -7.45 -0.85 -20.50
C ILE A 56 -6.95 0.35 -19.70
N VAL A 57 -7.88 1.16 -19.20
CA VAL A 57 -7.54 2.28 -18.31
C VAL A 57 -8.04 1.98 -16.90
N ILE A 58 -7.15 2.09 -15.93
CA ILE A 58 -7.45 1.88 -14.50
C ILE A 58 -7.18 3.20 -13.78
N GLY A 59 -8.21 3.77 -13.15
CA GLY A 59 -8.09 4.94 -12.28
C GLY A 59 -8.19 4.53 -10.82
N ALA A 60 -7.31 5.04 -9.96
CA ALA A 60 -7.37 4.86 -8.52
C ALA A 60 -7.76 6.18 -7.84
N THR A 61 -8.61 6.12 -6.82
CA THR A 61 -9.00 7.26 -5.98
C THR A 61 -9.45 6.81 -4.61
N ASN A 62 -9.18 7.64 -3.61
CA ASN A 62 -9.72 7.48 -2.26
C ASN A 62 -11.08 8.18 -2.08
N ILE A 63 -11.46 9.06 -3.02
CA ILE A 63 -12.64 9.91 -2.92
C ILE A 63 -13.46 9.84 -4.23
N PRO A 64 -14.10 8.69 -4.53
CA PRO A 64 -14.81 8.52 -5.81
C PRO A 64 -15.96 9.50 -6.02
N ASN A 65 -16.51 10.07 -4.95
CA ASN A 65 -17.61 11.02 -5.02
C ASN A 65 -17.19 12.42 -5.48
N THR A 66 -15.90 12.74 -5.52
CA THR A 66 -15.39 14.04 -6.02
C THR A 66 -15.08 14.01 -7.51
N LEU A 67 -15.09 12.83 -8.15
CA LEU A 67 -14.86 12.71 -9.58
C LEU A 67 -16.01 13.33 -10.40
N ASP A 68 -15.66 13.92 -11.56
CA ASP A 68 -16.67 14.38 -12.54
C ASP A 68 -17.56 13.20 -12.96
N PRO A 69 -18.90 13.30 -12.78
CA PRO A 69 -19.84 12.23 -13.13
C PRO A 69 -19.74 11.77 -14.59
N ALA A 70 -19.23 12.61 -15.50
CA ALA A 70 -19.02 12.25 -16.88
C ALA A 70 -17.95 11.17 -17.08
N LEU A 71 -16.99 11.02 -16.15
CA LEU A 71 -15.99 9.96 -16.19
C LEU A 71 -16.58 8.59 -15.80
N ARG A 72 -17.64 8.56 -14.99
CA ARG A 72 -18.28 7.33 -14.47
C ARG A 72 -19.41 6.82 -15.36
N ARG A 73 -19.42 7.21 -16.63
CA ARG A 73 -20.41 6.75 -17.61
C ARG A 73 -19.92 5.50 -18.35
N PRO A 74 -20.86 4.66 -18.89
CA PRO A 74 -20.49 3.54 -19.76
C PRO A 74 -19.53 3.96 -20.87
N GLY A 75 -18.57 3.09 -21.17
CA GLY A 75 -17.51 3.36 -22.16
C GLY A 75 -16.30 4.15 -21.59
N ARG A 76 -16.29 4.48 -20.31
CA ARG A 76 -15.19 5.16 -19.62
C ARG A 76 -14.84 4.37 -18.36
N PHE A 77 -14.86 4.95 -17.15
CA PHE A 77 -14.73 4.20 -15.90
C PHE A 77 -16.11 3.63 -15.51
N ASP A 78 -16.53 2.61 -16.21
CA ASP A 78 -17.85 1.98 -16.05
C ASP A 78 -17.90 0.90 -14.98
N ARG A 79 -16.73 0.47 -14.50
CA ARG A 79 -16.60 -0.52 -13.42
C ARG A 79 -15.90 0.10 -12.22
N GLU A 80 -16.56 0.03 -11.09
CA GLU A 80 -16.00 0.47 -9.81
C GLU A 80 -15.74 -0.75 -8.93
N ILE A 81 -14.50 -0.87 -8.49
CA ILE A 81 -14.05 -1.93 -7.58
C ILE A 81 -13.65 -1.25 -6.28
N SER A 82 -14.43 -1.49 -5.23
CA SER A 82 -14.10 -1.01 -3.90
C SER A 82 -13.13 -1.96 -3.23
N ILE A 83 -12.03 -1.42 -2.69
CA ILE A 83 -11.07 -2.14 -1.86
C ILE A 83 -11.40 -1.81 -0.40
N PRO A 84 -12.07 -2.70 0.34
CA PRO A 84 -12.45 -2.44 1.72
C PRO A 84 -11.25 -2.54 2.68
N ILE A 85 -11.46 -2.14 3.93
CA ILE A 85 -10.54 -2.43 5.02
C ILE A 85 -10.36 -3.96 5.12
N PRO A 86 -9.11 -4.46 5.24
CA PRO A 86 -8.84 -5.89 5.22
C PRO A 86 -9.47 -6.60 6.42
N ASP A 87 -10.02 -7.77 6.18
CA ASP A 87 -10.45 -8.71 7.22
C ASP A 87 -9.24 -9.32 7.96
N LYS A 88 -9.49 -10.19 8.95
CA LYS A 88 -8.42 -10.85 9.71
C LYS A 88 -7.45 -11.60 8.80
N ASN A 89 -7.96 -12.32 7.80
CA ASN A 89 -7.11 -13.10 6.87
C ASN A 89 -6.30 -12.17 5.96
N GLY A 90 -6.91 -11.10 5.47
CA GLY A 90 -6.22 -10.08 4.69
C GLY A 90 -5.10 -9.41 5.48
N ARG A 91 -5.35 -9.07 6.77
CA ARG A 91 -4.31 -8.52 7.64
C ARG A 91 -3.17 -9.51 7.90
N LEU A 92 -3.48 -10.78 8.09
CA LEU A 92 -2.46 -11.82 8.23
C LEU A 92 -1.56 -11.88 6.99
N GLN A 93 -2.14 -11.93 5.80
CA GLN A 93 -1.38 -11.94 4.55
C GLN A 93 -0.54 -10.68 4.36
N ILE A 94 -1.05 -9.51 4.75
CA ILE A 94 -0.29 -8.26 4.71
C ILE A 94 0.89 -8.30 5.68
N LEU A 95 0.68 -8.79 6.91
CA LEU A 95 1.76 -8.98 7.88
C LEU A 95 2.83 -9.96 7.37
N GLU A 96 2.44 -11.10 6.80
CA GLU A 96 3.35 -12.07 6.18
C GLU A 96 4.22 -11.44 5.08
N ILE A 97 3.64 -10.55 4.26
CA ILE A 97 4.38 -9.84 3.20
C ILE A 97 5.41 -8.89 3.81
N HIS A 98 5.02 -8.09 4.81
CA HIS A 98 5.90 -7.08 5.39
C HIS A 98 6.94 -7.66 6.34
N THR A 99 6.73 -8.84 6.89
CA THR A 99 7.68 -9.53 7.77
C THR A 99 8.61 -10.50 7.05
N ARG A 100 8.39 -10.77 5.75
CA ARG A 100 9.14 -11.78 4.97
C ARG A 100 10.68 -11.63 5.02
N GLY A 101 11.19 -10.41 5.14
CA GLY A 101 12.63 -10.14 5.22
C GLY A 101 13.12 -9.77 6.62
N MET A 102 12.27 -9.90 7.63
CA MET A 102 12.61 -9.55 9.01
C MET A 102 13.13 -10.77 9.75
N PRO A 103 14.16 -10.63 10.60
CA PRO A 103 14.64 -11.69 11.48
C PRO A 103 13.67 -11.85 12.65
N LEU A 104 12.56 -12.53 12.40
CA LEU A 104 11.58 -12.82 13.45
C LEU A 104 12.13 -13.88 14.39
N ALA A 105 11.92 -13.69 15.69
CA ALA A 105 12.20 -14.73 16.68
C ALA A 105 11.32 -15.95 16.40
N GLU A 106 11.95 -17.12 16.26
CA GLU A 106 11.25 -18.38 16.09
C GLU A 106 10.73 -18.88 17.46
N ASP A 107 9.61 -19.62 17.45
CA ASP A 107 9.12 -20.29 18.66
C ASP A 107 10.15 -21.33 19.13
N ALA A 108 10.93 -20.96 20.12
CA ALA A 108 11.84 -21.90 20.77
C ALA A 108 11.03 -22.88 21.63
N HIS A 109 10.65 -24.03 21.05
CA HIS A 109 10.04 -25.21 21.61
C HIS A 109 8.51 -25.24 21.83
N PRO A 110 7.85 -26.31 21.31
CA PRO A 110 6.39 -26.53 21.45
C PRO A 110 5.95 -26.90 22.89
N HIS A 111 6.79 -26.81 23.90
CA HIS A 111 6.52 -27.24 25.26
C HIS A 111 6.57 -26.16 26.35
N THR A 112 6.95 -24.93 26.02
CA THR A 112 6.88 -23.81 26.98
C THR A 112 5.51 -23.15 26.88
N LYS A 113 4.65 -23.45 27.84
CA LYS A 113 3.31 -22.85 28.02
C LYS A 113 3.34 -21.36 28.45
N ASP A 114 4.51 -20.81 28.65
CA ASP A 114 4.72 -19.40 28.94
C ASP A 114 5.02 -18.69 27.62
N PHE A 115 4.16 -17.74 27.27
CA PHE A 115 4.18 -16.80 26.14
C PHE A 115 5.42 -16.96 25.24
N GLY A 116 5.27 -17.76 24.16
CA GLY A 116 6.36 -18.09 23.24
C GLY A 116 7.08 -16.82 22.79
N VAL A 117 8.40 -16.89 22.77
CA VAL A 117 9.29 -15.80 22.37
C VAL A 117 9.11 -15.46 20.88
N GLY A 118 8.48 -16.36 20.12
CA GLY A 118 8.21 -16.22 18.69
C GLY A 118 7.09 -15.21 18.37
N VAL A 119 7.13 -14.70 17.15
CA VAL A 119 6.13 -13.75 16.65
C VAL A 119 4.92 -14.51 16.11
N ASN A 120 3.77 -14.33 16.76
CA ASN A 120 2.51 -14.90 16.31
C ASN A 120 1.75 -13.90 15.42
N LEU A 121 1.89 -14.04 14.09
CA LEU A 121 1.23 -13.16 13.11
C LEU A 121 -0.31 -13.28 13.14
N GLU A 122 -0.85 -14.47 13.47
CA GLU A 122 -2.30 -14.66 13.58
C GLU A 122 -2.89 -13.83 14.72
N LYS A 123 -2.19 -13.81 15.86
CA LYS A 123 -2.56 -12.99 17.01
C LYS A 123 -2.43 -11.50 16.69
N LEU A 124 -1.38 -11.09 15.99
CA LEU A 124 -1.23 -9.71 15.51
C LEU A 124 -2.39 -9.33 14.58
N ALA A 125 -2.75 -10.19 13.63
CA ALA A 125 -3.89 -9.96 12.75
C ALA A 125 -5.23 -9.88 13.51
N GLU A 126 -5.36 -10.53 14.66
CA GLU A 126 -6.54 -10.47 15.51
C GLU A 126 -6.66 -9.14 16.26
N ILE A 127 -5.57 -8.68 16.88
CA ILE A 127 -5.58 -7.47 17.71
C ILE A 127 -5.52 -6.17 16.89
N THR A 128 -5.10 -6.22 15.62
CA THR A 128 -5.01 -5.06 14.71
C THR A 128 -6.31 -4.79 13.95
N HIS A 129 -7.47 -4.98 14.61
CA HIS A 129 -8.76 -4.72 13.99
C HIS A 129 -8.87 -3.27 13.50
N GLY A 130 -9.30 -3.10 12.24
CA GLY A 130 -9.45 -1.78 11.62
C GLY A 130 -8.18 -1.22 10.97
N PHE A 131 -7.01 -1.86 11.14
CA PHE A 131 -5.78 -1.44 10.49
C PHE A 131 -5.85 -1.69 8.99
N VAL A 132 -5.35 -0.72 8.21
CA VAL A 132 -5.14 -0.86 6.78
C VAL A 132 -3.70 -1.27 6.47
N GLY A 133 -3.41 -1.54 5.19
CA GLY A 133 -2.08 -1.99 4.76
C GLY A 133 -0.94 -1.06 5.21
N ALA A 134 -1.15 0.25 5.13
CA ALA A 134 -0.16 1.24 5.56
C ALA A 134 0.13 1.18 7.07
N ASP A 135 -0.91 0.96 7.89
CA ASP A 135 -0.77 0.83 9.35
C ASP A 135 0.01 -0.43 9.72
N LEU A 136 -0.30 -1.56 9.06
CA LEU A 136 0.40 -2.82 9.27
C LEU A 136 1.86 -2.75 8.81
N ALA A 137 2.15 -2.05 7.71
CA ALA A 137 3.50 -1.78 7.27
C ALA A 137 4.27 -0.90 8.26
N ALA A 138 3.61 0.12 8.82
CA ALA A 138 4.19 0.97 9.86
C ALA A 138 4.47 0.17 11.14
N LEU A 139 3.52 -0.68 11.57
CA LEU A 139 3.68 -1.57 12.71
C LEU A 139 4.92 -2.47 12.57
N CYS A 140 5.09 -3.13 11.41
CA CYS A 140 6.25 -3.96 11.14
C CYS A 140 7.57 -3.16 11.18
N ARG A 141 7.56 -1.94 10.64
CA ARG A 141 8.71 -1.05 10.66
C ARG A 141 9.08 -0.61 12.08
N GLU A 142 8.09 -0.22 12.88
CA GLU A 142 8.34 0.20 14.26
C GLU A 142 8.83 -0.97 15.13
N ALA A 143 8.28 -2.17 14.96
CA ALA A 143 8.77 -3.37 15.64
C ALA A 143 10.26 -3.66 15.30
N ALA A 144 10.65 -3.53 14.03
CA ALA A 144 12.05 -3.66 13.61
C ALA A 144 12.93 -2.57 14.23
N MET A 145 12.45 -1.32 14.25
CA MET A 145 13.18 -0.20 14.86
C MET A 145 13.31 -0.36 16.38
N CYS A 146 12.29 -0.90 17.04
CA CYS A 146 12.33 -1.21 18.47
C CYS A 146 13.41 -2.28 18.77
N ALA A 147 13.44 -3.38 17.98
CA ALA A 147 14.48 -4.39 18.12
C ALA A 147 15.88 -3.80 17.89
N LEU A 148 16.05 -2.94 16.88
CA LEU A 148 17.31 -2.27 16.59
C LEU A 148 17.73 -1.35 17.75
N ARG A 149 16.84 -0.54 18.30
CA ARG A 149 17.13 0.34 19.47
C ARG A 149 17.64 -0.44 20.68
N LYS A 150 17.17 -1.67 20.90
CA LYS A 150 17.63 -2.54 22.00
C LYS A 150 19.07 -3.07 21.79
N ILE A 151 19.54 -3.13 20.57
CA ILE A 151 20.89 -3.61 20.23
C ILE A 151 21.90 -2.47 20.08
N LEU A 152 21.46 -1.30 19.58
CA LEU A 152 22.33 -0.14 19.35
C LEU A 152 23.29 0.18 20.53
N PRO A 153 22.88 0.17 21.80
CA PRO A 153 23.78 0.45 22.92
C PRO A 153 24.89 -0.59 23.13
N LYS A 154 24.75 -1.78 22.48
CA LYS A 154 25.74 -2.88 22.56
C LYS A 154 26.73 -2.87 21.40
N ILE A 155 26.56 -1.95 20.46
CA ILE A 155 27.42 -1.78 19.29
C ILE A 155 28.45 -0.70 19.62
N ASP A 156 29.73 -1.07 19.52
CA ASP A 156 30.82 -0.13 19.60
C ASP A 156 31.04 0.52 18.24
N PHE A 157 30.67 1.79 18.10
CA PHE A 157 30.80 2.54 16.85
C PHE A 157 32.23 3.02 16.56
N GLU A 158 33.18 2.84 17.50
CA GLU A 158 34.59 3.13 17.28
C GLU A 158 35.30 1.99 16.51
N MET A 159 34.69 0.80 16.46
CA MET A 159 35.15 -0.31 15.64
C MET A 159 34.81 -0.08 14.17
N ALA A 160 35.79 -0.35 13.28
CA ALA A 160 35.60 -0.22 11.83
C ALA A 160 34.52 -1.15 11.25
N ASP A 161 34.29 -2.30 11.92
CA ASP A 161 33.31 -3.30 11.52
C ASP A 161 32.45 -3.72 12.72
N ILE A 162 31.13 -3.80 12.50
CA ILE A 162 30.21 -4.34 13.50
C ILE A 162 30.43 -5.86 13.58
N PRO A 163 30.70 -6.44 14.76
CA PRO A 163 30.87 -7.87 14.89
C PRO A 163 29.65 -8.64 14.38
N TYR A 164 29.86 -9.58 13.47
CA TYR A 164 28.82 -10.41 12.88
C TYR A 164 27.95 -11.11 13.93
N GLU A 165 28.54 -11.51 15.06
CA GLU A 165 27.84 -12.11 16.20
C GLU A 165 26.80 -11.18 16.85
N THR A 166 27.01 -9.86 16.77
CA THR A 166 26.05 -8.86 17.28
C THR A 166 24.88 -8.72 16.33
N LEU A 167 25.13 -8.83 15.02
CA LEU A 167 24.07 -8.80 14.00
C LEU A 167 23.21 -10.06 14.03
N LEU A 168 23.80 -11.23 14.32
CA LEU A 168 23.09 -12.50 14.47
C LEU A 168 22.12 -12.51 15.68
N LYS A 169 22.31 -11.61 16.65
CA LYS A 169 21.43 -11.47 17.82
C LYS A 169 20.26 -10.50 17.58
N LEU A 170 20.18 -9.93 16.37
CA LEU A 170 19.06 -9.07 16.01
C LEU A 170 17.85 -9.95 15.69
N GLU A 171 16.93 -10.04 16.62
CA GLU A 171 15.67 -10.73 16.49
C GLU A 171 14.52 -9.78 16.85
N VAL A 172 13.45 -9.84 16.05
CA VAL A 172 12.22 -9.10 16.32
C VAL A 172 11.27 -10.04 17.04
N THR A 173 10.92 -9.68 18.27
CA THR A 173 10.03 -10.48 19.13
C THR A 173 8.62 -9.96 19.13
N MET A 174 7.66 -10.72 19.68
CA MET A 174 6.27 -10.28 19.85
C MET A 174 6.17 -9.01 20.69
N ASP A 175 7.01 -8.83 21.71
CA ASP A 175 7.04 -7.63 22.55
C ASP A 175 7.37 -6.37 21.75
N ASN A 176 8.20 -6.49 20.69
CA ASN A 176 8.51 -5.36 19.83
C ASN A 176 7.31 -4.89 18.99
N PHE A 177 6.35 -5.76 18.72
CA PHE A 177 5.09 -5.42 18.05
C PHE A 177 4.03 -4.86 19.02
N LEU A 178 4.16 -5.11 20.31
CA LEU A 178 3.20 -4.71 21.33
C LEU A 178 3.62 -3.42 22.08
N GLU A 179 4.88 -2.98 21.95
CA GLU A 179 5.43 -1.76 22.52
C GLU A 179 4.98 -0.52 21.74
#